data_a1e89e90287036bc816296973214a454
#
_entry.id   a1e89e90287036bc816296973214a454
#
_cell.length_a   1.000
_cell.length_b   1.000
_cell.length_c   1.000
_cell.angle_alpha   90.00
_cell.angle_beta   90.00
_cell.angle_gamma   90.00
#
_symmetry.space_group_name_H-M   'P 1'
#
loop_
_entity.id
_entity.type
_entity.pdbx_description
1 polymer ?
#
loop_
_entity_poly.entity_id
_entity_poly.type
_entity_poly.pdbx_seq_one_letter_code
_entity_poly.pdbx_strand_id
1 'polypeptide(L)'
;MTAAPTTENPAGLRQLVRQFASQGRLEAILLRPARDAPMRQVEVAEALAGQGLVGDRAVKPSTSGAAGLRAAGGKRQVTLLQAEHLAVIAALAGHAAISPLLLRRNLVVSGLNLLAARSLFKDTPMLLRLGEVLLEITGPCEPCSKMETLLGRGGYNAMRGHGGVTARVLQGGWLRVGDGVTCRAAA
;
A
#
# COMPACT_ATOMS: atom_id res chain seq x y z
N MET A 1 -18.06 42.29 27.55
CA MET A 1 -18.62 40.89 27.58
C MET A 1 -17.92 40.14 26.47
N THR A 2 -16.86 39.44 26.79
CA THR A 2 -16.09 38.60 25.88
C THR A 2 -16.77 37.21 25.83
N ALA A 3 -17.25 36.82 24.64
CA ALA A 3 -17.85 35.51 24.42
C ALA A 3 -16.76 34.46 24.64
N ALA A 4 -17.04 33.50 25.51
CA ALA A 4 -16.21 32.31 25.69
C ALA A 4 -16.10 31.51 24.38
N PRO A 5 -14.92 30.98 24.02
CA PRO A 5 -14.81 30.12 22.86
C PRO A 5 -15.67 28.89 23.07
N THR A 6 -16.57 28.64 22.12
CA THR A 6 -17.34 27.39 22.02
C THR A 6 -16.32 26.26 21.87
N THR A 7 -16.16 25.43 22.91
CA THR A 7 -15.41 24.18 22.80
C THR A 7 -16.20 23.25 21.89
N GLU A 8 -15.84 23.22 20.59
CA GLU A 8 -16.28 22.17 19.69
C GLU A 8 -15.88 20.84 20.34
N ASN A 9 -16.86 19.96 20.52
CA ASN A 9 -16.63 18.62 21.05
C ASN A 9 -15.60 17.92 20.12
N PRO A 10 -14.41 17.52 20.60
CA PRO A 10 -13.39 16.97 19.72
C PRO A 10 -13.98 15.77 18.98
N ALA A 11 -13.81 15.75 17.67
CA ALA A 11 -14.30 14.68 16.82
C ALA A 11 -13.90 13.31 17.40
N GLY A 12 -14.87 12.42 17.61
CA GLY A 12 -14.59 11.10 18.15
C GLY A 12 -13.58 10.34 17.29
N LEU A 13 -12.79 9.43 17.87
CA LEU A 13 -11.73 8.68 17.18
C LEU A 13 -12.22 8.04 15.86
N ARG A 14 -13.47 7.56 15.81
CA ARG A 14 -14.09 7.00 14.59
C ARG A 14 -14.23 8.02 13.45
N GLN A 15 -14.36 9.30 13.78
CA GLN A 15 -14.38 10.38 12.81
C GLN A 15 -12.96 10.75 12.39
N LEU A 16 -12.04 10.85 13.34
CA LEU A 16 -10.63 11.20 13.07
C LEU A 16 -9.95 10.21 12.12
N VAL A 17 -10.17 8.90 12.28
CA VAL A 17 -9.57 7.88 11.42
C VAL A 17 -10.02 7.94 9.96
N ARG A 18 -11.09 8.67 9.66
CA ARG A 18 -11.60 8.88 8.29
C ARG A 18 -11.04 10.13 7.63
N GLN A 19 -10.31 10.97 8.39
CA GLN A 19 -9.81 12.25 7.92
C GLN A 19 -8.36 12.11 7.49
N PHE A 20 -8.11 12.34 6.20
CA PHE A 20 -6.77 12.42 5.64
C PHE A 20 -6.51 13.86 5.20
N ALA A 21 -5.35 14.41 5.54
CA ALA A 21 -5.01 15.80 5.29
C ALA A 21 -4.90 16.13 3.80
N SER A 22 -4.54 15.13 2.99
CA SER A 22 -4.32 15.28 1.55
C SER A 22 -4.68 14.02 0.79
N GLN A 23 -4.83 14.17 -0.50
CA GLN A 23 -4.86 13.07 -1.45
C GLN A 23 -3.43 12.65 -1.77
N GLY A 24 -3.20 11.33 -1.83
CA GLY A 24 -1.93 10.78 -2.30
C GLY A 24 -1.87 10.67 -3.82
N ARG A 25 -0.70 10.24 -4.30
CA ARG A 25 -0.42 10.01 -5.72
C ARG A 25 0.32 8.68 -5.91
N LEU A 26 0.00 7.94 -6.97
CA LEU A 26 0.74 6.76 -7.40
C LEU A 26 1.99 7.18 -8.16
N GLU A 27 3.15 7.02 -7.54
CA GLU A 27 4.44 7.47 -8.08
C GLU A 27 5.13 6.42 -8.96
N ALA A 28 4.93 5.13 -8.66
CA ALA A 28 5.52 4.06 -9.44
C ALA A 28 4.71 2.77 -9.34
N ILE A 29 4.71 2.01 -10.44
CA ILE A 29 4.17 0.65 -10.53
C ILE A 29 5.33 -0.28 -10.84
N LEU A 30 5.58 -1.24 -9.95
CA LEU A 30 6.74 -2.13 -10.00
C LEU A 30 6.27 -3.59 -10.02
N LEU A 31 6.63 -4.30 -11.06
CA LEU A 31 6.25 -5.69 -11.27
C LEU A 31 7.47 -6.60 -11.21
N ARG A 32 7.28 -7.78 -10.65
CA ARG A 32 8.29 -8.83 -10.61
C ARG A 32 7.75 -10.09 -11.27
N PRO A 33 8.12 -10.37 -12.54
CA PRO A 33 7.50 -11.46 -13.31
C PRO A 33 7.82 -12.86 -12.79
N ALA A 34 8.98 -13.06 -12.14
CA ALA A 34 9.39 -14.35 -11.59
C ALA A 34 10.08 -14.22 -10.22
N ARG A 35 10.30 -15.35 -9.53
CA ARG A 35 10.86 -15.37 -8.16
C ARG A 35 12.20 -14.66 -8.06
N ASP A 36 13.08 -14.88 -9.00
CA ASP A 36 14.46 -14.38 -8.98
C ASP A 36 14.71 -13.28 -10.03
N ALA A 37 13.65 -12.88 -10.74
CA ALA A 37 13.72 -11.75 -11.65
C ALA A 37 13.83 -10.42 -10.89
N PRO A 38 14.53 -9.43 -11.46
CA PRO A 38 14.51 -8.06 -10.94
C PRO A 38 13.11 -7.45 -11.05
N MET A 39 12.84 -6.44 -10.21
CA MET A 39 11.66 -5.59 -10.39
C MET A 39 11.83 -4.75 -11.67
N ARG A 40 10.73 -4.55 -12.37
CA ARG A 40 10.66 -3.61 -13.50
C ARG A 40 9.58 -2.57 -13.24
N GLN A 41 9.86 -1.34 -13.62
CA GLN A 41 8.88 -0.26 -13.57
C GLN A 41 8.06 -0.26 -14.86
N VAL A 42 6.77 0.01 -14.72
CA VAL A 42 5.82 0.18 -15.83
C VAL A 42 4.96 1.41 -15.56
N GLU A 43 4.46 2.03 -16.62
CA GLU A 43 3.58 3.21 -16.51
C GLU A 43 2.13 2.82 -16.25
N VAL A 44 1.74 1.61 -16.66
CA VAL A 44 0.36 1.11 -16.56
C VAL A 44 0.38 -0.36 -16.17
N ALA A 45 -0.53 -0.78 -15.32
CA ALA A 45 -0.76 -2.18 -14.99
C ALA A 45 -2.26 -2.44 -14.75
N GLU A 46 -2.71 -3.64 -15.09
CA GLU A 46 -4.05 -4.10 -14.76
C GLU A 46 -4.05 -4.79 -13.40
N ALA A 47 -4.99 -4.44 -12.55
CA ALA A 47 -5.27 -5.11 -11.29
C ALA A 47 -6.50 -6.02 -11.45
N LEU A 48 -6.40 -7.27 -10.99
CA LEU A 48 -7.49 -8.23 -11.01
C LEU A 48 -8.02 -8.46 -9.60
N ALA A 49 -9.34 -8.31 -9.42
CA ALA A 49 -10.01 -8.54 -8.15
C ALA A 49 -9.71 -9.94 -7.60
N GLY A 50 -9.29 -10.01 -6.34
CA GLY A 50 -8.96 -11.27 -5.68
C GLY A 50 -7.61 -11.89 -6.10
N GLN A 51 -6.88 -11.33 -7.07
CA GLN A 51 -5.68 -11.97 -7.65
C GLN A 51 -4.40 -11.13 -7.48
N GLY A 52 -4.42 -9.83 -7.82
CA GLY A 52 -3.25 -8.94 -7.79
C GLY A 52 -3.00 -8.24 -9.12
N LEU A 53 -1.73 -7.93 -9.44
CA LEU A 53 -1.35 -7.18 -10.65
C LEU A 53 -0.92 -8.11 -11.78
N VAL A 54 -1.49 -7.95 -12.95
CA VAL A 54 -1.10 -8.70 -14.17
C VAL A 54 0.39 -8.46 -14.45
N GLY A 55 1.10 -9.55 -14.72
CA GLY A 55 2.55 -9.52 -14.95
C GLY A 55 3.40 -9.57 -13.68
N ASP A 56 2.79 -9.54 -12.49
CA ASP A 56 3.51 -9.84 -11.24
C ASP A 56 3.38 -11.32 -10.89
N ARG A 57 4.43 -11.91 -10.35
CA ARG A 57 4.45 -13.33 -9.94
C ARG A 57 3.47 -13.68 -8.82
N ALA A 58 2.97 -12.70 -8.09
CA ALA A 58 2.02 -12.90 -7.01
C ALA A 58 0.59 -13.15 -7.50
N VAL A 59 0.31 -12.84 -8.77
CA VAL A 59 -0.99 -13.16 -9.39
C VAL A 59 -1.24 -14.66 -9.30
N LYS A 60 -2.36 -15.03 -8.74
CA LYS A 60 -2.83 -16.41 -8.74
C LYS A 60 -3.94 -16.55 -9.78
N PRO A 61 -3.88 -17.58 -10.65
CA PRO A 61 -4.99 -17.87 -11.53
C PRO A 61 -6.26 -18.05 -10.69
N SER A 62 -7.36 -17.44 -11.12
CA SER A 62 -8.67 -17.76 -10.55
C SER A 62 -8.94 -19.23 -10.86
N THR A 63 -9.00 -20.07 -9.85
CA THR A 63 -9.65 -21.37 -10.00
C THR A 63 -11.14 -21.08 -10.11
N SER A 64 -11.63 -21.00 -11.33
CA SER A 64 -13.03 -20.83 -11.68
C SER A 64 -13.83 -22.00 -11.15
N GLY A 65 -14.38 -21.83 -9.97
CA GLY A 65 -15.40 -22.67 -9.37
C GLY A 65 -16.46 -21.73 -8.79
N ALA A 66 -17.71 -21.95 -9.15
CA ALA A 66 -18.88 -21.16 -8.77
C ALA A 66 -19.13 -21.14 -7.25
N ALA A 67 -18.30 -20.45 -6.51
CA ALA A 67 -18.49 -20.12 -5.12
C ALA A 67 -18.12 -18.65 -4.92
N GLY A 68 -19.17 -17.88 -4.71
CA GLY A 68 -19.16 -16.42 -4.62
C GLY A 68 -17.99 -15.79 -3.90
N LEU A 69 -17.75 -14.55 -4.23
CA LEU A 69 -16.93 -13.44 -3.66
C LEU A 69 -16.02 -13.66 -2.44
N ARG A 70 -15.74 -14.86 -2.03
CA ARG A 70 -14.85 -15.21 -0.92
C ARG A 70 -13.57 -15.85 -1.44
N ALA A 71 -12.60 -14.96 -1.72
CA ALA A 71 -11.18 -15.23 -1.53
C ALA A 71 -10.54 -16.37 -2.32
N ALA A 72 -10.36 -16.25 -3.60
CA ALA A 72 -9.36 -17.01 -4.34
C ALA A 72 -7.94 -16.45 -4.20
N GLY A 73 -7.67 -15.48 -3.35
CA GLY A 73 -6.33 -14.94 -3.15
C GLY A 73 -6.04 -14.64 -1.68
N GLY A 74 -4.81 -14.94 -1.23
CA GLY A 74 -4.35 -14.63 0.13
C GLY A 74 -4.45 -13.12 0.43
N LYS A 75 -4.28 -12.75 1.68
CA LYS A 75 -4.31 -11.35 2.15
C LYS A 75 -3.26 -10.44 1.50
N ARG A 76 -2.24 -11.00 0.85
CA ARG A 76 -1.13 -10.28 0.23
C ARG A 76 -1.16 -10.47 -1.29
N GLN A 77 -1.98 -9.70 -1.99
CA GLN A 77 -2.07 -9.71 -3.44
C GLN A 77 -1.23 -8.60 -4.06
N VAL A 78 -1.20 -7.43 -3.40
CA VAL A 78 -0.43 -6.26 -3.78
C VAL A 78 0.31 -5.73 -2.56
N THR A 79 1.48 -5.16 -2.76
CA THR A 79 2.27 -4.51 -1.70
C THR A 79 2.50 -3.06 -2.06
N LEU A 80 2.29 -2.16 -1.10
CA LEU A 80 2.46 -0.72 -1.29
C LEU A 80 3.57 -0.21 -0.38
N LEU A 81 4.33 0.76 -0.87
CA LEU A 81 5.36 1.48 -0.13
C LEU A 81 5.02 2.96 -0.13
N GLN A 82 5.18 3.62 1.00
CA GLN A 82 5.08 5.06 1.08
C GLN A 82 6.38 5.69 0.58
N ALA A 83 6.27 6.60 -0.38
CA ALA A 83 7.44 7.21 -1.03
C ALA A 83 8.34 7.95 -0.03
N GLU A 84 7.75 8.62 0.96
CA GLU A 84 8.46 9.35 2.02
C GLU A 84 9.32 8.42 2.87
N HIS A 85 8.96 7.15 2.99
CA HIS A 85 9.75 6.15 3.71
C HIS A 85 11.05 5.77 2.99
N LEU A 86 11.19 6.04 1.70
CA LEU A 86 12.44 5.77 0.96
C LEU A 86 13.62 6.53 1.58
N ALA A 87 13.43 7.82 1.89
CA ALA A 87 14.46 8.63 2.53
C ALA A 87 14.75 8.15 3.96
N VAL A 88 13.73 7.75 4.71
CA VAL A 88 13.88 7.21 6.07
C VAL A 88 14.67 5.90 6.04
N ILE A 89 14.31 4.96 5.17
CA ILE A 89 15.03 3.68 5.01
C ILE A 89 16.48 3.93 4.59
N ALA A 90 16.71 4.86 3.65
CA ALA A 90 18.05 5.22 3.21
C ALA A 90 18.92 5.72 4.38
N ALA A 91 18.40 6.67 5.16
CA ALA A 91 19.11 7.22 6.32
C ALA A 91 19.42 6.15 7.37
N LEU A 92 18.46 5.28 7.70
CA LEU A 92 18.63 4.21 8.68
C LEU A 92 19.57 3.09 8.21
N ALA A 93 19.68 2.88 6.90
CA ALA A 93 20.57 1.89 6.29
C ALA A 93 21.95 2.47 5.91
N GLY A 94 22.20 3.76 6.15
CA GLY A 94 23.47 4.41 5.83
C GLY A 94 23.68 4.67 4.33
N HIS A 95 22.61 4.82 3.55
CA HIS A 95 22.67 5.13 2.12
C HIS A 95 22.25 6.57 1.84
N ALA A 96 22.81 7.20 0.80
CA ALA A 96 22.38 8.54 0.37
C ALA A 96 20.95 8.51 -0.24
N ALA A 97 20.61 7.45 -0.94
CA ALA A 97 19.28 7.22 -1.50
C ALA A 97 19.06 5.73 -1.76
N ILE A 98 17.80 5.30 -1.84
CA ILE A 98 17.44 3.93 -2.17
C ILE A 98 16.41 3.92 -3.29
N SER A 99 16.69 3.13 -4.32
CA SER A 99 15.71 2.87 -5.37
C SER A 99 14.58 1.97 -4.86
N PRO A 100 13.31 2.30 -5.11
CA PRO A 100 12.18 1.46 -4.74
C PRO A 100 12.21 0.08 -5.42
N LEU A 101 12.90 -0.06 -6.55
CA LEU A 101 13.11 -1.34 -7.25
C LEU A 101 13.79 -2.40 -6.37
N LEU A 102 14.63 -1.99 -5.42
CA LEU A 102 15.32 -2.90 -4.48
C LEU A 102 14.36 -3.47 -3.43
N LEU A 103 13.31 -2.73 -3.07
CA LEU A 103 12.50 -3.04 -1.90
C LEU A 103 11.39 -4.05 -2.17
N ARG A 104 11.19 -4.46 -3.42
CA ARG A 104 10.26 -5.53 -3.83
C ARG A 104 8.81 -5.23 -3.45
N ARG A 105 8.39 -3.97 -3.58
CA ARG A 105 7.02 -3.50 -3.43
C ARG A 105 6.43 -3.19 -4.80
N ASN A 106 5.12 -3.39 -4.95
CA ASN A 106 4.45 -3.24 -6.25
C ASN A 106 4.10 -1.78 -6.56
N LEU A 107 3.58 -1.05 -5.59
CA LEU A 107 3.11 0.30 -5.78
C LEU A 107 3.85 1.24 -4.83
N VAL A 108 4.27 2.40 -5.34
CA VAL A 108 4.86 3.48 -4.53
C VAL A 108 3.86 4.63 -4.52
N VAL A 109 3.47 5.07 -3.33
CA VAL A 109 2.45 6.10 -3.12
C VAL A 109 3.03 7.20 -2.27
N SER A 110 2.87 8.46 -2.69
CA SER A 110 3.22 9.66 -1.92
C SER A 110 2.00 10.37 -1.36
N GLY A 111 2.21 11.29 -0.42
CA GLY A 111 1.21 12.26 0.06
C GLY A 111 0.11 11.70 0.95
N LEU A 112 0.08 10.38 1.22
CA LEU A 112 -0.92 9.74 2.05
C LEU A 112 -0.27 8.72 2.98
N ASN A 113 -0.56 8.78 4.28
CA ASN A 113 -0.06 7.81 5.24
C ASN A 113 -0.73 6.43 5.05
N LEU A 114 -0.03 5.51 4.39
CA LEU A 114 -0.51 4.17 4.10
C LEU A 114 -0.77 3.32 5.36
N LEU A 115 -0.06 3.57 6.45
CA LEU A 115 -0.28 2.87 7.72
C LEU A 115 -1.62 3.26 8.35
N ALA A 116 -2.02 4.53 8.18
CA ALA A 116 -3.32 5.04 8.62
C ALA A 116 -4.48 4.54 7.75
N ALA A 117 -4.21 4.10 6.52
CA ALA A 117 -5.22 3.53 5.62
C ALA A 117 -5.67 2.11 6.04
N ARG A 118 -5.03 1.51 7.03
CA ARG A 118 -5.49 0.26 7.63
C ARG A 118 -6.67 0.52 8.55
N SER A 119 -7.73 -0.31 8.42
CA SER A 119 -8.90 -0.23 9.32
C SER A 119 -8.50 -0.42 10.77
N LEU A 120 -8.79 0.57 11.59
CA LEU A 120 -8.59 0.51 13.04
C LEU A 120 -9.74 -0.22 13.73
N PHE A 121 -10.96 -0.09 13.19
CA PHE A 121 -12.18 -0.72 13.68
C PHE A 121 -12.68 -1.75 12.66
N LYS A 122 -13.09 -2.93 13.15
CA LYS A 122 -13.57 -4.03 12.29
C LYS A 122 -14.89 -3.71 11.58
N ASP A 123 -15.74 -2.91 12.21
CA ASP A 123 -17.04 -2.46 11.73
C ASP A 123 -16.96 -1.20 10.85
N THR A 124 -15.77 -0.66 10.65
CA THR A 124 -15.51 0.50 9.80
C THR A 124 -14.30 0.21 8.91
N PRO A 125 -14.46 -0.65 7.89
CA PRO A 125 -13.36 -0.97 7.00
C PRO A 125 -12.96 0.28 6.20
N MET A 126 -11.64 0.52 6.12
CA MET A 126 -11.05 1.59 5.33
C MET A 126 -10.62 1.03 3.98
N LEU A 127 -10.94 1.74 2.92
CA LEU A 127 -10.66 1.34 1.54
C LEU A 127 -9.78 2.38 0.86
N LEU A 128 -8.75 1.90 0.18
CA LEU A 128 -7.82 2.71 -0.58
C LEU A 128 -8.22 2.64 -2.07
N ARG A 129 -8.53 3.78 -2.67
CA ARG A 129 -8.82 3.90 -4.11
C ARG A 129 -7.62 4.49 -4.82
N LEU A 130 -7.19 3.83 -5.90
CA LEU A 130 -6.16 4.29 -6.83
C LEU A 130 -6.77 4.26 -8.24
N GLY A 131 -7.10 5.42 -8.80
CA GLY A 131 -7.85 5.46 -10.07
C GLY A 131 -9.13 4.62 -9.99
N GLU A 132 -9.23 3.59 -10.84
CA GLU A 132 -10.37 2.66 -10.88
C GLU A 132 -10.29 1.55 -9.80
N VAL A 133 -9.09 1.25 -9.32
CA VAL A 133 -8.81 0.10 -8.44
C VAL A 133 -9.17 0.40 -7.00
N LEU A 134 -9.81 -0.56 -6.33
CA LEU A 134 -10.15 -0.50 -4.92
C LEU A 134 -9.38 -1.57 -4.15
N LEU A 135 -8.61 -1.14 -3.16
CA LEU A 135 -7.80 -1.99 -2.30
C LEU A 135 -8.27 -1.94 -0.85
N GLU A 136 -8.11 -3.07 -0.16
CA GLU A 136 -8.21 -3.13 1.30
C GLU A 136 -6.82 -3.43 1.87
N ILE A 137 -6.36 -2.60 2.81
CA ILE A 137 -5.10 -2.83 3.51
C ILE A 137 -5.27 -3.98 4.50
N THR A 138 -4.48 -5.02 4.33
CA THR A 138 -4.59 -6.26 5.12
C THR A 138 -3.58 -6.35 6.25
N GLY A 139 -2.55 -5.51 6.24
CA GLY A 139 -1.55 -5.45 7.32
C GLY A 139 -0.25 -4.78 6.87
N PRO A 140 0.74 -4.71 7.78
CA PRO A 140 2.07 -4.24 7.44
C PRO A 140 2.75 -5.21 6.45
N CYS A 141 3.61 -4.66 5.60
CA CYS A 141 4.48 -5.44 4.73
C CYS A 141 5.87 -5.55 5.34
N GLU A 142 6.04 -6.52 6.22
CA GLU A 142 7.31 -6.74 6.89
C GLU A 142 8.46 -7.00 5.90
N PRO A 143 9.70 -6.63 6.24
CA PRO A 143 10.87 -6.97 5.45
C PRO A 143 11.11 -8.49 5.43
N CYS A 144 11.79 -8.97 4.41
CA CYS A 144 12.30 -10.33 4.36
C CYS A 144 13.84 -10.30 4.49
N SER A 145 14.45 -11.46 4.76
CA SER A 145 15.91 -11.58 4.90
C SER A 145 16.71 -11.03 3.71
N LYS A 146 16.12 -11.01 2.51
CA LYS A 146 16.77 -10.40 1.33
C LYS A 146 17.05 -8.90 1.50
N MET A 147 16.34 -8.21 2.39
CA MET A 147 16.61 -6.78 2.65
C MET A 147 17.98 -6.57 3.30
N GLU A 148 18.43 -7.50 4.14
CA GLU A 148 19.79 -7.47 4.70
C GLU A 148 20.85 -7.58 3.59
N THR A 149 20.60 -8.45 2.59
CA THR A 149 21.53 -8.61 1.45
C THR A 149 21.53 -7.38 0.53
N LEU A 150 20.35 -6.79 0.29
CA LEU A 150 20.19 -5.70 -0.68
C LEU A 150 20.58 -4.33 -0.12
N LEU A 151 20.38 -4.10 1.17
CA LEU A 151 20.64 -2.83 1.83
C LEU A 151 21.89 -2.84 2.71
N GLY A 152 22.57 -4.00 2.82
CA GLY A 152 23.73 -4.16 3.68
C GLY A 152 23.34 -4.49 5.12
N ARG A 153 24.36 -4.58 5.98
CA ARG A 153 24.21 -4.91 7.40
C ARG A 153 23.23 -3.95 8.10
N GLY A 154 22.21 -4.50 8.73
CA GLY A 154 21.15 -3.73 9.41
C GLY A 154 20.00 -3.33 8.50
N GLY A 155 20.06 -3.63 7.21
CA GLY A 155 19.01 -3.28 6.23
C GLY A 155 17.66 -3.90 6.54
N TYR A 156 17.62 -5.10 7.13
CA TYR A 156 16.39 -5.70 7.62
C TYR A 156 15.72 -4.81 8.68
N ASN A 157 16.49 -4.37 9.67
CA ASN A 157 15.98 -3.52 10.75
C ASN A 157 15.63 -2.11 10.28
N ALA A 158 16.38 -1.54 9.34
CA ALA A 158 16.08 -0.24 8.75
C ALA A 158 14.69 -0.21 8.06
N MET A 159 14.21 -1.35 7.58
CA MET A 159 12.90 -1.47 6.95
C MET A 159 11.75 -1.79 7.93
N ARG A 160 12.02 -2.19 9.16
CA ARG A 160 10.94 -2.50 10.13
C ARG A 160 10.13 -1.24 10.44
N GLY A 161 8.80 -1.35 10.30
CA GLY A 161 7.90 -0.20 10.41
C GLY A 161 7.83 0.67 9.15
N HIS A 162 8.82 0.58 8.24
CA HIS A 162 8.90 1.38 7.01
C HIS A 162 8.69 0.56 5.74
N GLY A 163 8.50 -0.75 5.87
CA GLY A 163 8.36 -1.67 4.73
C GLY A 163 7.06 -1.53 3.94
N GLY A 164 6.17 -0.64 4.33
CA GLY A 164 4.89 -0.40 3.68
C GLY A 164 3.80 -1.34 4.16
N VAL A 165 2.80 -1.57 3.31
CA VAL A 165 1.60 -2.34 3.62
C VAL A 165 1.32 -3.43 2.58
N THR A 166 0.56 -4.43 3.00
CA THR A 166 -0.02 -5.45 2.11
C THR A 166 -1.48 -5.13 1.87
N ALA A 167 -1.98 -5.44 0.68
CA ALA A 167 -3.36 -5.22 0.30
C ALA A 167 -3.93 -6.38 -0.50
N ARG A 168 -5.26 -6.47 -0.50
CA ARG A 168 -6.03 -7.27 -1.46
C ARG A 168 -6.79 -6.36 -2.40
N VAL A 169 -6.99 -6.81 -3.62
CA VAL A 169 -7.77 -6.11 -4.65
C VAL A 169 -9.23 -6.48 -4.48
N LEU A 170 -10.06 -5.51 -4.13
CA LEU A 170 -11.52 -5.68 -4.01
C LEU A 170 -12.22 -5.42 -5.35
N GLN A 171 -11.78 -4.39 -6.08
CA GLN A 171 -12.23 -4.04 -7.42
C GLN A 171 -11.01 -3.91 -8.31
N GLY A 172 -10.99 -4.61 -9.42
CA GLY A 172 -9.98 -4.52 -10.45
C GLY A 172 -10.16 -3.28 -11.34
N GLY A 173 -9.22 -3.10 -12.26
CA GLY A 173 -9.16 -1.99 -13.20
C GLY A 173 -7.74 -1.63 -13.56
N TRP A 174 -7.57 -0.53 -14.26
CA TRP A 174 -6.27 -0.03 -14.69
C TRP A 174 -5.68 0.92 -13.64
N LEU A 175 -4.40 0.71 -13.35
CA LEU A 175 -3.55 1.61 -12.58
C LEU A 175 -2.61 2.34 -13.54
N ARG A 176 -2.47 3.64 -13.37
CA ARG A 176 -1.54 4.49 -14.13
C ARG A 176 -0.67 5.28 -13.19
N VAL A 177 0.61 5.39 -13.48
CA VAL A 177 1.48 6.33 -12.76
C VAL A 177 0.86 7.73 -12.83
N GLY A 178 0.75 8.38 -11.69
CA GLY A 178 0.07 9.67 -11.56
C GLY A 178 -1.37 9.59 -11.05
N ASP A 179 -1.98 8.42 -10.97
CA ASP A 179 -3.33 8.27 -10.41
C ASP A 179 -3.42 8.85 -9.00
N GLY A 180 -4.52 9.53 -8.72
CA GLY A 180 -4.85 9.99 -7.38
C GLY A 180 -5.14 8.83 -6.45
N VAL A 181 -4.69 8.95 -5.20
CA VAL A 181 -4.88 7.94 -4.15
C VAL A 181 -5.69 8.52 -3.00
N THR A 182 -6.85 7.95 -2.72
CA THR A 182 -7.72 8.39 -1.61
C THR A 182 -8.04 7.23 -0.70
N CYS A 183 -8.20 7.53 0.60
CA CYS A 183 -8.63 6.58 1.60
C CYS A 183 -9.96 7.02 2.22
N ARG A 184 -10.92 6.11 2.30
CA ARG A 184 -12.24 6.37 2.87
C ARG A 184 -12.80 5.14 3.58
N ALA A 185 -13.72 5.35 4.50
CA ALA A 185 -14.49 4.24 5.05
C ALA A 185 -15.35 3.59 3.95
N ALA A 186 -15.52 2.27 4.02
CA ALA A 186 -16.53 1.60 3.24
C ALA A 186 -17.92 2.14 3.64
N ALA A 187 -18.78 2.27 2.67
CA ALA A 187 -20.17 2.66 2.89
C ALA A 187 -20.94 1.50 3.56
#